data_fbe45dda627ec08a268f893cb31d8981
#
_entry.id   fbe45dda627ec08a268f893cb31d8981
#
_cell.length_a   1.000
_cell.length_b   1.000
_cell.length_c   1.000
_cell.angle_alpha   90.00
_cell.angle_beta   90.00
_cell.angle_gamma   90.00
#
_symmetry.space_group_name_H-M   'P 1'
#
loop_
_entity.id
_entity.type
_entity.pdbx_description
1 polymer ?
#
loop_
_entity_poly.entity_id
_entity_poly.type
_entity_poly.pdbx_seq_one_letter_code
_entity_poly.pdbx_strand_id
1 'polypeptide(L)'
;MGLVTFDEDLDNAVTEQYSTARGPVLRGVEIELAKLFFDKGGGAVEHSHPEEQIVYVLSGRARLTVGGETYEIGPGQASYHGPNVPHQFEALEDFEGLSFKRVVAPIYSATGTLA
;
A
#
# COMPACT_ATOMS: atom_id res chain seq x y z
N MET A 1 -14.67 20.68 3.14
CA MET A 1 -14.96 19.58 4.00
C MET A 1 -13.89 18.48 3.88
N GLY A 2 -13.77 17.63 4.89
CA GLY A 2 -12.67 16.69 4.94
C GLY A 2 -12.98 15.27 5.39
N LEU A 3 -14.26 14.95 5.61
CA LEU A 3 -14.61 13.59 6.03
C LEU A 3 -14.72 12.67 4.82
N VAL A 4 -13.99 11.55 4.89
CA VAL A 4 -14.06 10.45 3.92
C VAL A 4 -14.24 9.17 4.69
N THR A 5 -15.19 8.33 4.28
CA THR A 5 -15.38 7.00 4.83
C THR A 5 -14.76 5.98 3.87
N PHE A 6 -13.89 5.13 4.40
CA PHE A 6 -13.31 4.04 3.62
C PHE A 6 -14.21 2.82 3.70
N ASP A 7 -14.83 2.48 2.56
CA ASP A 7 -15.50 1.20 2.38
C ASP A 7 -14.48 0.16 1.91
N GLU A 8 -14.81 -1.11 2.09
CA GLU A 8 -14.00 -2.20 1.54
C GLU A 8 -14.21 -2.29 0.03
N ASP A 9 -13.46 -1.53 -0.72
CA ASP A 9 -13.55 -1.52 -2.19
C ASP A 9 -12.57 -2.54 -2.77
N LEU A 10 -12.94 -3.82 -2.69
CA LEU A 10 -12.09 -4.92 -3.14
C LEU A 10 -12.03 -5.06 -4.67
N ASP A 11 -12.84 -4.31 -5.39
CA ASP A 11 -12.76 -4.26 -6.86
C ASP A 11 -11.77 -3.22 -7.36
N ASN A 12 -11.32 -2.33 -6.48
CA ASN A 12 -10.36 -1.29 -6.86
C ASN A 12 -8.94 -1.81 -6.79
N ALA A 13 -8.28 -1.96 -7.93
CA ALA A 13 -6.86 -2.28 -8.00
C ALA A 13 -6.04 -1.03 -7.63
N VAL A 14 -5.12 -1.16 -6.69
CA VAL A 14 -4.35 -0.02 -6.19
C VAL A 14 -3.15 0.28 -7.09
N THR A 15 -2.36 -0.73 -7.43
CA THR A 15 -1.17 -0.58 -8.28
C THR A 15 -1.01 -1.83 -9.14
N GLU A 16 -1.96 -2.06 -10.03
CA GLU A 16 -2.07 -3.29 -10.79
C GLU A 16 -0.87 -3.59 -11.70
N GLN A 17 -0.04 -2.59 -12.00
CA GLN A 17 1.14 -2.76 -12.83
C GLN A 17 2.16 -3.71 -12.19
N TYR A 18 2.20 -3.81 -10.87
CA TYR A 18 3.17 -4.62 -10.15
C TYR A 18 2.63 -5.29 -8.88
N SER A 19 1.36 -5.11 -8.57
CA SER A 19 0.79 -5.55 -7.29
C SER A 19 -0.60 -6.14 -7.46
N THR A 20 -0.95 -7.06 -6.56
CA THR A 20 -2.31 -7.61 -6.45
C THR A 20 -3.13 -6.88 -5.38
N ALA A 21 -2.63 -5.77 -4.84
CA ALA A 21 -3.31 -4.99 -3.80
C ALA A 21 -4.66 -4.46 -4.30
N ARG A 22 -5.66 -4.55 -3.43
CA ARG A 22 -7.00 -4.01 -3.67
C ARG A 22 -7.43 -3.22 -2.46
N GLY A 23 -8.25 -2.21 -2.66
CA GLY A 23 -8.82 -1.44 -1.58
C GLY A 23 -9.03 0.02 -1.93
N PRO A 24 -9.65 0.77 -1.00
CA PRO A 24 -9.90 2.20 -1.19
C PRO A 24 -8.63 3.04 -1.06
N VAL A 25 -8.59 4.12 -1.82
CA VAL A 25 -7.47 5.07 -1.83
C VAL A 25 -8.00 6.48 -1.69
N LEU A 26 -7.37 7.26 -0.82
CA LEU A 26 -7.62 8.69 -0.67
C LEU A 26 -6.33 9.43 -1.02
N ARG A 27 -6.41 10.32 -1.99
CA ARG A 27 -5.25 11.09 -2.45
C ARG A 27 -5.45 12.57 -2.20
N GLY A 28 -4.49 13.16 -1.51
CA GLY A 28 -4.36 14.60 -1.41
C GLY A 28 -3.44 15.16 -2.50
N VAL A 29 -2.93 16.35 -2.27
CA VAL A 29 -1.96 16.95 -3.19
C VAL A 29 -0.59 16.31 -3.05
N GLU A 30 -0.16 16.03 -1.83
CA GLU A 30 1.19 15.53 -1.54
C GLU A 30 1.21 14.18 -0.85
N ILE A 31 0.10 13.76 -0.27
CA ILE A 31 0.02 12.50 0.47
C ILE A 31 -1.14 11.64 -0.02
N GLU A 32 -0.95 10.33 0.12
CA GLU A 32 -1.93 9.31 -0.24
C GLU A 32 -2.06 8.31 0.89
N LEU A 33 -3.29 7.95 1.22
CA LEU A 33 -3.59 6.85 2.12
C LEU A 33 -4.36 5.79 1.35
N ALA A 34 -3.84 4.56 1.37
CA ALA A 34 -4.54 3.41 0.82
C ALA A 34 -4.76 2.37 1.90
N LYS A 35 -5.93 1.75 1.91
CA LYS A 35 -6.17 0.55 2.69
C LYS A 35 -5.97 -0.63 1.75
N LEU A 36 -4.97 -1.47 2.05
CA LEU A 36 -4.54 -2.54 1.17
C LEU A 36 -5.05 -3.87 1.67
N PHE A 37 -5.67 -4.62 0.76
CA PHE A 37 -6.04 -6.01 0.99
C PHE A 37 -5.27 -6.87 0.01
N PHE A 38 -4.64 -7.94 0.53
CA PHE A 38 -4.00 -8.97 -0.28
C PHE A 38 -4.54 -10.33 0.14
N ASP A 39 -4.85 -11.17 -0.83
CA ASP A 39 -5.09 -12.57 -0.56
C ASP A 39 -3.75 -13.24 -0.25
N LYS A 40 -3.77 -14.28 0.58
CA LYS A 40 -2.59 -15.11 0.82
C LYS A 40 -1.97 -15.53 -0.52
N GLY A 41 -0.66 -15.35 -0.63
CA GLY A 41 0.09 -15.63 -1.86
C GLY A 41 0.14 -14.46 -2.84
N GLY A 42 -0.69 -13.44 -2.64
CA GLY A 42 -0.60 -12.22 -3.42
C GLY A 42 0.56 -11.36 -2.98
N GLY A 43 0.79 -10.26 -3.66
CA GLY A 43 1.86 -9.34 -3.30
C GLY A 43 2.20 -8.37 -4.41
N ALA A 44 3.40 -7.83 -4.31
CA ALA A 44 3.97 -6.92 -5.29
C ALA A 44 5.34 -7.44 -5.72
N VAL A 45 5.56 -7.52 -7.03
CA VAL A 45 6.88 -7.86 -7.56
C VAL A 45 7.86 -6.74 -7.25
N GLU A 46 9.16 -7.03 -7.31
CA GLU A 46 10.16 -6.01 -7.05
C GLU A 46 9.96 -4.81 -7.98
N HIS A 47 9.90 -3.63 -7.37
CA HIS A 47 9.72 -2.36 -8.06
C HIS A 47 10.32 -1.24 -7.22
N SER A 48 10.44 -0.07 -7.80
CA SER A 48 10.86 1.13 -7.09
C SER A 48 10.08 2.33 -7.64
N HIS A 49 9.94 3.35 -6.82
CA HIS A 49 9.30 4.61 -7.21
C HIS A 49 9.91 5.76 -6.41
N PRO A 50 9.84 7.00 -6.92
CA PRO A 50 10.41 8.14 -6.22
C PRO A 50 9.66 8.51 -4.92
N GLU A 51 8.45 8.04 -4.75
CA GLU A 51 7.66 8.30 -3.56
C GLU A 51 8.15 7.45 -2.39
N GLU A 52 8.42 8.09 -1.25
CA GLU A 52 8.61 7.33 -0.01
C GLU A 52 7.27 6.72 0.43
N GLN A 53 7.32 5.61 1.13
CA GLN A 53 6.13 4.85 1.52
C GLN A 53 6.31 4.21 2.89
N ILE A 54 5.23 4.20 3.67
CA ILE A 54 5.15 3.45 4.91
C ILE A 54 3.95 2.50 4.78
N VAL A 55 4.16 1.24 5.15
CA VAL A 55 3.07 0.26 5.24
C VAL A 55 2.93 -0.17 6.69
N TYR A 56 1.74 0.03 7.25
CA TYR A 56 1.40 -0.38 8.62
C TYR A 56 0.46 -1.58 8.57
N VAL A 57 0.78 -2.65 9.32
CA VAL A 57 0.00 -3.89 9.29
C VAL A 57 -1.15 -3.83 10.29
N LEU A 58 -2.37 -4.05 9.80
CA LEU A 58 -3.57 -4.20 10.62
C LEU A 58 -3.83 -5.66 10.96
N SER A 59 -3.74 -6.55 9.99
CA SER A 59 -3.94 -7.99 10.19
C SER A 59 -3.17 -8.80 9.17
N GLY A 60 -2.86 -10.05 9.51
CA GLY A 60 -2.11 -10.94 8.65
C GLY A 60 -0.60 -10.76 8.79
N ARG A 61 0.15 -11.48 7.96
CA ARG A 61 1.61 -11.45 7.95
C ARG A 61 2.10 -11.34 6.52
N ALA A 62 3.24 -10.69 6.35
CA ALA A 62 3.86 -10.54 5.04
C ALA A 62 5.38 -10.68 5.13
N ARG A 63 5.97 -11.08 4.03
CA ARG A 63 7.43 -11.04 3.84
C ARG A 63 7.75 -9.91 2.90
N LEU A 64 8.66 -9.04 3.31
CA LEU A 64 9.13 -7.92 2.50
C LEU A 64 10.62 -8.02 2.27
N THR A 65 11.03 -7.62 1.08
CA THR A 65 12.43 -7.35 0.78
C THR A 65 12.54 -5.88 0.41
N VAL A 66 13.32 -5.14 1.17
CA VAL A 66 13.49 -3.69 1.00
C VAL A 66 14.97 -3.39 0.98
N GLY A 67 15.46 -2.86 -0.14
CA GLY A 67 16.88 -2.53 -0.29
C GLY A 67 17.81 -3.73 -0.06
N GLY A 68 17.38 -4.94 -0.43
CA GLY A 68 18.14 -6.16 -0.24
C GLY A 68 17.97 -6.83 1.12
N GLU A 69 17.30 -6.22 2.08
CA GLU A 69 16.99 -6.83 3.38
C GLU A 69 15.62 -7.49 3.33
N THR A 70 15.54 -8.72 3.81
CA THR A 70 14.28 -9.49 3.87
C THR A 70 13.86 -9.67 5.32
N TYR A 71 12.58 -9.41 5.59
CA TYR A 71 12.00 -9.60 6.91
C TYR A 71 10.51 -9.91 6.81
N GLU A 72 9.97 -10.44 7.91
CA GLU A 72 8.54 -10.68 8.06
C GLU A 72 7.95 -9.66 9.01
N ILE A 73 6.74 -9.19 8.70
CA ILE A 73 6.01 -8.25 9.54
C ILE A 73 4.61 -8.78 9.82
N GLY A 74 4.09 -8.38 10.96
CA GLY A 74 2.74 -8.71 11.40
C GLY A 74 2.04 -7.50 12.04
N PRO A 75 0.85 -7.72 12.62
CA PRO A 75 0.04 -6.63 13.16
C PRO A 75 0.80 -5.73 14.12
N GLY A 76 0.61 -4.43 13.97
CA GLY A 76 1.26 -3.43 14.80
C GLY A 76 2.67 -3.05 14.38
N GLN A 77 3.18 -3.66 13.31
CA GLN A 77 4.49 -3.34 12.77
C GLN A 77 4.36 -2.55 11.48
N ALA A 78 5.38 -1.79 11.15
CA ALA A 78 5.43 -1.00 9.92
C ALA A 78 6.72 -1.25 9.16
N SER A 79 6.64 -1.10 7.84
CA SER A 79 7.79 -1.14 6.95
C SER A 79 7.97 0.22 6.31
N TYR A 80 9.21 0.69 6.23
CA TYR A 80 9.54 1.94 5.57
C TYR A 80 10.30 1.67 4.27
N HIS A 81 9.82 2.28 3.20
CA HIS A 81 10.45 2.20 1.87
C HIS A 81 10.89 3.61 1.47
N GLY A 82 12.21 3.82 1.39
CA GLY A 82 12.75 5.12 0.98
C GLY A 82 12.54 5.41 -0.51
N PRO A 83 12.74 6.67 -0.92
CA PRO A 83 12.64 7.04 -2.33
C PRO A 83 13.58 6.20 -3.20
N ASN A 84 13.05 5.62 -4.26
CA ASN A 84 13.78 4.83 -5.25
C ASN A 84 14.46 3.57 -4.72
N VAL A 85 14.12 3.13 -3.50
CA VAL A 85 14.64 1.88 -2.94
C VAL A 85 13.82 0.71 -3.46
N PRO A 86 14.44 -0.28 -4.13
CA PRO A 86 13.72 -1.45 -4.62
C PRO A 86 13.06 -2.21 -3.47
N HIS A 87 11.83 -2.61 -3.65
CA HIS A 87 11.11 -3.40 -2.65
C HIS A 87 10.12 -4.34 -3.31
N GLN A 88 9.82 -5.43 -2.59
CA GLN A 88 8.83 -6.42 -2.99
C GLN A 88 8.07 -6.92 -1.75
N PHE A 89 6.91 -7.49 -1.99
CA PHE A 89 5.98 -7.88 -0.93
C PHE A 89 5.34 -9.22 -1.27
N GLU A 90 5.24 -10.09 -0.27
CA GLU A 90 4.49 -11.34 -0.38
C GLU A 90 3.59 -11.51 0.83
N ALA A 91 2.29 -11.67 0.60
CA ALA A 91 1.34 -11.94 1.67
C ALA A 91 1.43 -13.41 2.07
N LEU A 92 1.85 -13.67 3.30
CA LEU A 92 1.96 -15.03 3.85
C LEU A 92 0.63 -15.53 4.38
N GLU A 93 -0.28 -14.61 4.66
CA GLU A 93 -1.67 -14.85 5.07
C GLU A 93 -2.52 -13.77 4.39
N ASP A 94 -3.84 -13.91 4.44
CA ASP A 94 -4.72 -12.81 4.05
C ASP A 94 -4.31 -11.59 4.85
N PHE A 95 -4.11 -10.47 4.16
CA PHE A 95 -3.42 -9.31 4.70
C PHE A 95 -4.26 -8.05 4.56
N GLU A 96 -4.28 -7.26 5.61
CA GLU A 96 -4.86 -5.93 5.60
C GLU A 96 -3.87 -4.95 6.20
N GLY A 97 -3.61 -3.85 5.51
CA GLY A 97 -2.69 -2.83 5.97
C GLY A 97 -3.06 -1.45 5.48
N LEU A 98 -2.35 -0.45 5.99
CA LEU A 98 -2.45 0.93 5.55
C LEU A 98 -1.16 1.31 4.86
N SER A 99 -1.27 1.93 3.69
CA SER A 99 -0.14 2.48 2.96
C SER A 99 -0.23 3.99 2.96
N PHE A 100 0.82 4.62 3.47
CA PHE A 100 1.01 6.06 3.42
C PHE A 100 2.12 6.34 2.42
N LYS A 101 1.80 7.11 1.39
CA LYS A 101 2.76 7.35 0.32
C LYS A 101 2.70 8.81 -0.11
N ARG A 102 3.85 9.36 -0.49
CA ARG A 102 3.87 10.67 -1.11
C ARG A 102 3.32 10.58 -2.53
N VAL A 103 2.57 11.57 -2.94
CA VAL A 103 2.08 11.71 -4.31
C VAL A 103 2.98 12.70 -5.03
N VAL A 104 3.63 12.23 -6.10
CA VAL A 104 4.53 13.10 -6.90
C VAL A 104 3.77 13.78 -8.01
N ALA A 105 2.80 13.11 -8.60
CA ALA A 105 1.97 13.66 -9.67
C ALA A 105 0.52 13.74 -9.22
N PRO A 106 -0.23 14.75 -9.66
CA PRO A 106 -1.65 14.85 -9.34
C PRO A 106 -2.37 13.62 -9.86
N ILE A 107 -3.14 12.99 -8.98
CA ILE A 107 -3.94 11.82 -9.33
C ILE A 107 -5.37 12.11 -8.91
N TYR A 108 -6.27 11.94 -9.85
CA TYR A 108 -7.66 12.35 -9.68
C TYR A 108 -8.64 11.20 -9.57
N SER A 109 -8.23 10.01 -9.93
CA SER A 109 -9.05 8.84 -9.78
C SER A 109 -8.71 8.16 -8.46
N ALA A 110 -9.60 8.23 -7.51
CA ALA A 110 -9.45 7.59 -6.22
C ALA A 110 -10.82 7.23 -5.68
N THR A 111 -10.90 6.10 -4.99
CA THR A 111 -12.07 5.77 -4.19
C THR A 111 -11.98 6.57 -2.90
N GLY A 112 -13.10 7.05 -2.39
CA GLY A 112 -13.08 7.91 -1.21
C GLY A 112 -12.44 9.27 -1.46
N THR A 113 -12.64 9.85 -2.64
CA THR A 113 -12.13 11.18 -2.95
C THR A 113 -12.74 12.25 -2.08
N LEU A 114 -11.98 13.32 -1.86
CA LEU A 114 -12.47 14.52 -1.23
C LEU A 114 -13.54 15.15 -2.11
N ALA A 115 -14.65 15.46 -1.52
CA ALA A 115 -15.76 16.09 -2.22
C ALA A 115 -15.46 17.56 -2.48
#